data_0745b50fccb63fdc5b256b9707c954ff
#
_entry.id   0745b50fccb63fdc5b256b9707c954ff
#
_cell.length_a   1.000
_cell.length_b   1.000
_cell.length_c   1.000
_cell.angle_alpha   90.00
_cell.angle_beta   90.00
_cell.angle_gamma   90.00
#
_symmetry.space_group_name_H-M   'P 1'
#
loop_
_entity.id
_entity.type
_entity.pdbx_description
1 polymer ?
#
loop_
_entity_poly.entity_id
_entity_poly.type
_entity_poly.pdbx_seq_one_letter_code
_entity_poly.pdbx_strand_id
1 'polypeptide(L)'
;MKIKPTYSIAKSVVPEALSGRVRTPFAVILGSPAEVVHLLKALPVSGAVCFQMDLHQAEKLQEMLTAENIEATVRVEADLWDLGPNFSTAIYLPARNGERELKIDMLEQGFHILNPSGQFLVWSAHPHDSLFPDLLKKIYDKVHAHYHKDGSFFWCQRIKDRPRRRHEITFQCRVNKSESLRFLSRPGTFSYGQFDEGGRALCEAMSIRPGEHVLDIGCGCGTNGVFAWQKAGPNGKITFMDSNVRAIQLAKLNAEANGVTNFEVIASATGKGLTPRSFDVAIANPPYFANHSIGQYFIEKSRELIKPDGSFFMVTKQPNEMVQLMSDLGFDVEGAELRGYTVLMHRGPAARQDMEANQ
;
A
#
# COMPACT_ATOMS: atom_id res chain seq x y z
N MET A 1 26.12 -0.45 5.12
CA MET A 1 25.58 -1.36 6.15
C MET A 1 24.85 -2.50 5.44
N LYS A 2 25.35 -3.74 5.47
CA LYS A 2 24.69 -4.87 4.79
C LYS A 2 23.37 -5.13 5.49
N ILE A 3 22.26 -4.82 4.83
CA ILE A 3 20.92 -5.19 5.27
C ILE A 3 20.89 -6.72 5.27
N LYS A 4 20.85 -7.34 6.46
CA LYS A 4 20.63 -8.78 6.56
C LYS A 4 19.27 -9.06 5.93
N PRO A 5 19.16 -10.05 5.03
CA PRO A 5 17.87 -10.45 4.50
C PRO A 5 16.98 -10.84 5.66
N THR A 6 15.96 -10.05 5.90
CA THR A 6 14.99 -10.26 6.95
C THR A 6 14.08 -11.41 6.52
N TYR A 7 14.22 -12.53 7.24
CA TYR A 7 13.26 -13.64 7.35
C TYR A 7 13.10 -14.54 6.13
N SER A 8 13.90 -15.58 6.08
CA SER A 8 13.46 -16.81 5.46
C SER A 8 12.56 -17.56 6.46
N ILE A 9 11.40 -18.03 6.03
CA ILE A 9 10.69 -19.12 6.70
C ILE A 9 11.72 -20.24 6.84
N ALA A 10 12.05 -20.63 8.07
CA ALA A 10 13.11 -21.63 8.30
C ALA A 10 12.75 -22.92 7.57
N LYS A 11 13.62 -23.36 6.68
CA LYS A 11 13.40 -24.54 5.83
C LYS A 11 12.99 -25.80 6.61
N SER A 12 13.42 -25.91 7.88
CA SER A 12 13.15 -27.06 8.75
C SER A 12 11.77 -27.08 9.38
N VAL A 13 11.10 -25.93 9.53
CA VAL A 13 9.84 -25.83 10.30
C VAL A 13 8.60 -25.86 9.41
N VAL A 14 8.67 -25.26 8.22
CA VAL A 14 7.53 -25.18 7.31
C VAL A 14 7.03 -26.56 6.86
N PRO A 15 7.88 -27.48 6.36
CA PRO A 15 7.42 -28.82 5.98
C PRO A 15 6.85 -29.62 7.15
N GLU A 16 7.47 -29.55 8.34
CA GLU A 16 7.01 -30.29 9.51
C GLU A 16 5.68 -29.73 10.05
N ALA A 17 5.58 -28.42 10.22
CA ALA A 17 4.38 -27.78 10.72
C ALA A 17 3.19 -27.86 9.75
N LEU A 18 3.44 -27.87 8.44
CA LEU A 18 2.42 -27.94 7.39
C LEU A 18 2.14 -29.35 6.89
N SER A 19 2.96 -30.34 7.25
CA SER A 19 2.82 -31.72 6.80
C SER A 19 1.41 -32.26 7.07
N GLY A 20 0.71 -32.67 6.01
CA GLY A 20 -0.65 -33.20 6.06
C GLY A 20 -1.75 -32.19 6.41
N ARG A 21 -1.44 -30.88 6.57
CA ARG A 21 -2.43 -29.84 6.91
C ARG A 21 -2.95 -29.10 5.69
N VAL A 22 -2.13 -28.88 4.67
CA VAL A 22 -2.53 -28.13 3.48
C VAL A 22 -3.35 -29.04 2.56
N ARG A 23 -4.58 -28.62 2.32
CA ARG A 23 -5.54 -29.29 1.42
C ARG A 23 -5.92 -28.35 0.29
N THR A 24 -6.00 -28.87 -0.91
CA THR A 24 -6.45 -28.13 -2.10
C THR A 24 -7.98 -28.01 -2.14
N PRO A 25 -8.55 -26.96 -2.72
CA PRO A 25 -7.86 -25.74 -3.16
C PRO A 25 -7.35 -24.90 -1.97
N PHE A 26 -6.22 -24.20 -2.15
CA PHE A 26 -5.65 -23.39 -1.07
C PHE A 26 -5.21 -21.99 -1.53
N ALA A 27 -5.25 -21.05 -0.60
CA ALA A 27 -4.81 -19.69 -0.79
C ALA A 27 -3.59 -19.36 0.07
N VAL A 28 -2.67 -18.54 -0.47
CA VAL A 28 -1.58 -17.90 0.28
C VAL A 28 -1.88 -16.42 0.36
N ILE A 29 -1.96 -15.88 1.58
CA ILE A 29 -2.39 -14.52 1.85
C ILE A 29 -1.18 -13.66 2.17
N LEU A 30 -0.91 -12.67 1.31
CA LEU A 30 0.21 -11.73 1.43
C LEU A 30 1.57 -12.44 1.51
N GLY A 31 2.49 -11.91 2.31
CA GLY A 31 3.89 -12.33 2.36
C GLY A 31 4.72 -11.66 1.27
N SER A 32 6.02 -11.55 1.49
CA SER A 32 6.92 -11.11 0.44
C SER A 32 7.03 -12.16 -0.67
N PRO A 33 7.32 -11.80 -1.92
CA PRO A 33 7.48 -12.75 -3.02
C PRO A 33 8.43 -13.90 -2.69
N ALA A 34 9.55 -13.60 -2.02
CA ALA A 34 10.53 -14.62 -1.63
C ALA A 34 9.98 -15.61 -0.57
N GLU A 35 9.19 -15.12 0.40
CA GLU A 35 8.56 -16.00 1.41
C GLU A 35 7.50 -16.89 0.79
N VAL A 36 6.68 -16.36 -0.12
CA VAL A 36 5.65 -17.13 -0.82
C VAL A 36 6.29 -18.23 -1.67
N VAL A 37 7.28 -17.90 -2.50
CA VAL A 37 8.00 -18.88 -3.33
C VAL A 37 8.66 -19.96 -2.47
N HIS A 38 9.31 -19.56 -1.37
CA HIS A 38 9.94 -20.50 -0.44
C HIS A 38 8.91 -21.45 0.21
N LEU A 39 7.76 -20.91 0.62
CA LEU A 39 6.65 -21.71 1.14
C LEU A 39 6.18 -22.72 0.10
N LEU A 40 5.86 -22.27 -1.11
CA LEU A 40 5.30 -23.14 -2.15
C LEU A 40 6.26 -24.25 -2.57
N LYS A 41 7.58 -23.99 -2.61
CA LYS A 41 8.60 -25.04 -2.82
C LYS A 41 8.61 -26.12 -1.74
N ALA A 42 8.24 -25.79 -0.53
CA ALA A 42 8.25 -26.71 0.61
C ALA A 42 6.94 -27.52 0.75
N LEU A 43 5.88 -27.13 0.03
CA LEU A 43 4.59 -27.82 0.10
C LEU A 43 4.54 -29.00 -0.87
N PRO A 44 3.91 -30.13 -0.47
CA PRO A 44 3.72 -31.31 -1.33
C PRO A 44 2.52 -31.15 -2.29
N VAL A 45 1.96 -29.94 -2.42
CA VAL A 45 0.75 -29.64 -3.21
C VAL A 45 0.99 -28.41 -4.08
N SER A 46 0.35 -28.37 -5.25
CA SER A 46 0.43 -27.27 -6.23
C SER A 46 -0.92 -26.58 -6.43
N GLY A 47 -0.96 -25.56 -7.28
CA GLY A 47 -2.18 -24.85 -7.63
C GLY A 47 -2.64 -23.84 -6.59
N ALA A 48 -1.69 -23.15 -5.92
CA ALA A 48 -1.99 -22.08 -4.98
C ALA A 48 -2.65 -20.87 -5.66
N VAL A 49 -3.59 -20.22 -4.96
CA VAL A 49 -4.00 -18.85 -5.27
C VAL A 49 -3.30 -17.91 -4.29
N CYS A 50 -2.41 -17.05 -4.81
CA CYS A 50 -1.64 -16.10 -4.03
C CYS A 50 -2.31 -14.73 -4.07
N PHE A 51 -2.83 -14.28 -2.94
CA PHE A 51 -3.47 -12.97 -2.79
C PHE A 51 -2.44 -11.89 -2.47
N GLN A 52 -2.47 -10.80 -3.22
CA GLN A 52 -1.73 -9.57 -2.97
C GLN A 52 -2.67 -8.36 -3.10
N MET A 53 -2.33 -7.24 -2.45
CA MET A 53 -3.02 -5.96 -2.61
C MET A 53 -2.20 -4.95 -3.41
N ASP A 54 -0.91 -5.23 -3.57
CA ASP A 54 0.07 -4.35 -4.20
C ASP A 54 0.56 -4.94 -5.52
N LEU A 55 0.42 -4.19 -6.61
CA LEU A 55 0.79 -4.62 -7.96
C LEU A 55 2.29 -4.91 -8.10
N HIS A 56 3.15 -4.10 -7.48
CA HIS A 56 4.60 -4.32 -7.55
C HIS A 56 4.98 -5.66 -6.90
N GLN A 57 4.39 -5.97 -5.73
CA GLN A 57 4.62 -7.25 -5.07
C GLN A 57 4.06 -8.43 -5.88
N ALA A 58 2.91 -8.23 -6.50
CA ALA A 58 2.28 -9.25 -7.34
C ALA A 58 3.08 -9.54 -8.62
N GLU A 59 3.52 -8.52 -9.33
CA GLU A 59 4.37 -8.65 -10.53
C GLU A 59 5.67 -9.38 -10.19
N LYS A 60 6.36 -8.96 -9.12
CA LYS A 60 7.58 -9.61 -8.65
C LYS A 60 7.35 -11.06 -8.22
N LEU A 61 6.22 -11.35 -7.57
CA LEU A 61 5.85 -12.72 -7.21
C LEU A 61 5.64 -13.56 -8.47
N GLN A 62 4.91 -13.06 -9.46
CA GLN A 62 4.65 -13.76 -10.71
C GLN A 62 5.96 -14.07 -11.47
N GLU A 63 6.89 -13.11 -11.53
CA GLU A 63 8.22 -13.31 -12.12
C GLU A 63 8.98 -14.45 -11.42
N MET A 64 9.01 -14.44 -10.09
CA MET A 64 9.71 -15.45 -9.30
C MET A 64 9.05 -16.84 -9.42
N LEU A 65 7.72 -16.93 -9.43
CA LEU A 65 6.99 -18.19 -9.63
C LEU A 65 7.31 -18.79 -11.00
N THR A 66 7.33 -17.95 -12.05
CA THR A 66 7.68 -18.37 -13.41
C THR A 66 9.12 -18.87 -13.50
N ALA A 67 10.07 -18.12 -12.92
CA ALA A 67 11.49 -18.51 -12.91
C ALA A 67 11.77 -19.83 -12.21
N GLU A 68 10.94 -20.17 -11.19
CA GLU A 68 11.08 -21.40 -10.39
C GLU A 68 10.16 -22.53 -10.86
N ASN A 69 9.42 -22.34 -11.96
CA ASN A 69 8.43 -23.30 -12.51
C ASN A 69 7.40 -23.76 -11.45
N ILE A 70 6.93 -22.83 -10.61
CA ILE A 70 5.90 -23.10 -9.59
C ILE A 70 4.53 -22.76 -10.18
N GLU A 71 3.63 -23.76 -10.18
CA GLU A 71 2.24 -23.59 -10.59
C GLU A 71 1.43 -22.89 -9.48
N ALA A 72 1.15 -21.61 -9.68
CA ALA A 72 0.31 -20.80 -8.81
C ALA A 72 -0.32 -19.64 -9.59
N THR A 73 -1.46 -19.14 -9.10
CA THR A 73 -2.15 -17.97 -9.67
C THR A 73 -2.02 -16.79 -8.72
N VAL A 74 -1.47 -15.66 -9.19
CA VAL A 74 -1.43 -14.43 -8.42
C VAL A 74 -2.71 -13.62 -8.68
N ARG A 75 -3.42 -13.27 -7.62
CA ARG A 75 -4.63 -12.43 -7.65
C ARG A 75 -4.36 -11.15 -6.88
N VAL A 76 -4.68 -10.02 -7.52
CA VAL A 76 -4.56 -8.69 -6.90
C VAL A 76 -5.97 -8.13 -6.71
N GLU A 77 -6.39 -8.05 -5.46
CA GLU A 77 -7.74 -7.59 -5.09
C GLU A 77 -7.66 -6.64 -3.89
N ALA A 78 -8.64 -5.74 -3.78
CA ALA A 78 -8.73 -4.83 -2.64
C ALA A 78 -9.12 -5.55 -1.34
N ASP A 79 -9.89 -6.61 -1.45
CA ASP A 79 -10.34 -7.45 -0.34
C ASP A 79 -10.06 -8.93 -0.60
N LEU A 80 -9.59 -9.62 0.43
CA LEU A 80 -9.31 -11.04 0.34
C LEU A 80 -10.57 -11.88 0.06
N TRP A 81 -11.73 -11.50 0.59
CA TRP A 81 -13.00 -12.20 0.32
C TRP A 81 -13.50 -12.09 -1.12
N ASP A 82 -12.89 -11.23 -1.96
CA ASP A 82 -13.19 -11.17 -3.40
C ASP A 82 -12.66 -12.40 -4.16
N LEU A 83 -11.80 -13.20 -3.52
CA LEU A 83 -11.41 -14.52 -4.03
C LEU A 83 -12.56 -15.55 -3.98
N GLY A 84 -13.61 -15.29 -3.20
CA GLY A 84 -14.73 -16.19 -2.99
C GLY A 84 -14.48 -17.29 -1.95
N PRO A 85 -15.55 -17.95 -1.45
CA PRO A 85 -15.49 -18.93 -0.35
C PRO A 85 -15.20 -20.36 -0.88
N ASN A 86 -14.02 -20.61 -1.45
CA ASN A 86 -13.72 -21.85 -2.17
C ASN A 86 -12.51 -22.63 -1.67
N PHE A 87 -11.88 -22.20 -0.55
CA PHE A 87 -10.61 -22.76 -0.13
C PHE A 87 -10.75 -23.76 1.03
N SER A 88 -10.10 -24.90 0.89
CA SER A 88 -9.96 -25.88 1.98
C SER A 88 -8.87 -25.45 2.98
N THR A 89 -7.90 -24.66 2.51
CA THR A 89 -6.83 -24.11 3.34
C THR A 89 -6.54 -22.66 2.94
N ALA A 90 -6.31 -21.79 3.93
CA ALA A 90 -5.78 -20.46 3.73
C ALA A 90 -4.53 -20.29 4.61
N ILE A 91 -3.42 -19.84 4.05
CA ILE A 91 -2.13 -19.66 4.72
C ILE A 91 -1.80 -18.16 4.73
N TYR A 92 -1.74 -17.57 5.89
CA TYR A 92 -1.40 -16.17 6.05
C TYR A 92 0.07 -15.99 6.46
N LEU A 93 0.78 -15.14 5.71
CA LEU A 93 2.18 -14.76 5.93
C LEU A 93 2.25 -13.28 6.34
N PRO A 94 2.00 -12.93 7.61
CA PRO A 94 2.02 -11.55 8.04
C PRO A 94 3.44 -10.99 8.02
N ALA A 95 3.60 -9.75 7.51
CA ALA A 95 4.86 -9.03 7.66
C ALA A 95 5.20 -8.87 9.17
N ARG A 96 6.47 -9.11 9.55
CA ARG A 96 6.90 -9.09 10.96
C ARG A 96 6.52 -7.80 11.65
N ASN A 97 6.92 -6.67 11.07
CA ASN A 97 6.64 -5.32 11.58
C ASN A 97 5.43 -4.69 10.89
N GLY A 98 4.54 -5.52 10.31
CA GLY A 98 3.35 -5.06 9.62
C GLY A 98 2.30 -4.49 10.58
N GLU A 99 1.45 -3.66 10.02
CA GLU A 99 0.33 -3.01 10.70
C GLU A 99 -0.56 -4.03 11.43
N ARG A 100 -0.86 -3.74 12.70
CA ARG A 100 -1.67 -4.61 13.54
C ARG A 100 -3.09 -4.74 13.01
N GLU A 101 -3.66 -3.66 12.54
CA GLU A 101 -5.02 -3.56 12.02
C GLU A 101 -5.17 -4.37 10.72
N LEU A 102 -4.14 -4.36 9.86
CA LEU A 102 -4.10 -5.23 8.68
C LEU A 102 -4.05 -6.72 9.07
N LYS A 103 -3.29 -7.07 10.12
CA LYS A 103 -3.27 -8.44 10.62
C LYS A 103 -4.67 -8.89 11.06
N ILE A 104 -5.41 -8.04 11.76
CA ILE A 104 -6.79 -8.32 12.19
C ILE A 104 -7.71 -8.46 10.97
N ASP A 105 -7.63 -7.52 10.02
CA ASP A 105 -8.45 -7.51 8.82
C ASP A 105 -8.25 -8.77 7.98
N MET A 106 -6.99 -9.21 7.80
CA MET A 106 -6.69 -10.44 7.05
C MET A 106 -7.20 -11.71 7.75
N LEU A 107 -7.20 -11.77 9.07
CA LEU A 107 -7.78 -12.89 9.81
C LEU A 107 -9.31 -12.93 9.63
N GLU A 108 -9.98 -11.79 9.73
CA GLU A 108 -11.44 -11.67 9.53
C GLU A 108 -11.83 -12.04 8.10
N GLN A 109 -11.14 -11.52 7.10
CA GLN A 109 -11.43 -11.80 5.71
C GLN A 109 -11.07 -13.25 5.33
N GLY A 110 -9.96 -13.77 5.87
CA GLY A 110 -9.50 -15.13 5.64
C GLY A 110 -10.49 -16.19 6.12
N PHE A 111 -11.27 -15.89 7.16
CA PHE A 111 -12.37 -16.75 7.57
C PHE A 111 -13.42 -16.94 6.46
N HIS A 112 -13.70 -15.89 5.70
CA HIS A 112 -14.77 -15.87 4.71
C HIS A 112 -14.42 -16.48 3.35
N ILE A 113 -13.14 -16.75 3.09
CA ILE A 113 -12.73 -17.47 1.89
C ILE A 113 -12.66 -18.99 2.08
N LEU A 114 -12.74 -19.47 3.32
CA LEU A 114 -12.68 -20.90 3.64
C LEU A 114 -14.02 -21.60 3.39
N ASN A 115 -13.96 -22.82 2.91
CA ASN A 115 -15.06 -23.75 2.95
C ASN A 115 -15.48 -24.08 4.40
N PRO A 116 -16.70 -24.58 4.66
CA PRO A 116 -17.03 -25.21 5.94
C PRO A 116 -15.98 -26.29 6.29
N SER A 117 -15.49 -26.27 7.54
CA SER A 117 -14.38 -27.10 8.01
C SER A 117 -13.01 -26.83 7.36
N GLY A 118 -12.88 -25.79 6.57
CA GLY A 118 -11.60 -25.31 6.03
C GLY A 118 -10.65 -24.85 7.14
N GLN A 119 -9.34 -24.94 6.88
CA GLN A 119 -8.31 -24.57 7.85
C GLN A 119 -7.67 -23.23 7.53
N PHE A 120 -7.48 -22.41 8.58
CA PHE A 120 -6.71 -21.19 8.53
C PHE A 120 -5.37 -21.39 9.22
N LEU A 121 -4.30 -21.10 8.54
CA LEU A 121 -2.92 -21.28 8.99
C LEU A 121 -2.24 -19.90 9.05
N VAL A 122 -1.48 -19.62 10.10
CA VAL A 122 -0.68 -18.39 10.23
C VAL A 122 0.76 -18.78 10.54
N TRP A 123 1.69 -18.25 9.75
CA TRP A 123 3.10 -18.28 10.07
C TRP A 123 3.58 -16.88 10.47
N SER A 124 3.96 -16.73 11.73
CA SER A 124 4.53 -15.50 12.26
C SER A 124 6.05 -15.64 12.42
N ALA A 125 6.80 -14.64 11.96
CA ALA A 125 8.24 -14.58 12.13
C ALA A 125 8.70 -14.27 13.58
N HIS A 126 7.77 -14.21 14.54
CA HIS A 126 8.08 -14.04 15.96
C HIS A 126 8.10 -15.38 16.69
N PRO A 127 9.21 -15.78 17.36
CA PRO A 127 9.34 -17.10 18.03
C PRO A 127 8.29 -17.38 19.11
N HIS A 128 7.81 -16.34 19.78
CA HIS A 128 6.78 -16.45 20.83
C HIS A 128 5.71 -15.39 20.60
N ASP A 129 5.06 -15.46 19.43
CA ASP A 129 4.01 -14.51 19.08
C ASP A 129 2.78 -14.71 19.97
N SER A 130 2.45 -13.69 20.78
CA SER A 130 1.27 -13.68 21.63
C SER A 130 0.06 -12.99 20.99
N LEU A 131 0.25 -12.28 19.87
CA LEU A 131 -0.82 -11.53 19.21
C LEU A 131 -1.81 -12.47 18.50
N PHE A 132 -1.31 -13.40 17.70
CA PHE A 132 -2.17 -14.25 16.87
C PHE A 132 -3.05 -15.22 17.67
N PRO A 133 -2.59 -15.87 18.75
CA PRO A 133 -3.49 -16.72 19.54
C PRO A 133 -4.72 -15.99 20.05
N ASP A 134 -4.57 -14.76 20.54
CA ASP A 134 -5.67 -13.98 21.08
C ASP A 134 -6.60 -13.45 20.00
N LEU A 135 -6.07 -13.06 18.84
CA LEU A 135 -6.87 -12.63 17.70
C LEU A 135 -7.65 -13.81 17.08
N LEU A 136 -6.97 -14.93 16.87
CA LEU A 136 -7.59 -16.13 16.28
C LEU A 136 -8.70 -16.70 17.16
N LYS A 137 -8.54 -16.70 18.51
CA LYS A 137 -9.60 -17.13 19.44
C LYS A 137 -10.89 -16.30 19.35
N LYS A 138 -10.79 -15.04 18.91
CA LYS A 138 -11.98 -14.17 18.71
C LYS A 138 -12.75 -14.52 17.43
N ILE A 139 -12.11 -15.20 16.49
CA ILE A 139 -12.64 -15.53 15.16
C ILE A 139 -12.97 -17.02 15.05
N TYR A 140 -12.08 -17.87 15.59
CA TYR A 140 -12.15 -19.32 15.55
C TYR A 140 -12.24 -19.88 16.97
N ASP A 141 -13.08 -20.90 17.19
CA ASP A 141 -13.31 -21.44 18.53
C ASP A 141 -12.07 -22.09 19.14
N LYS A 142 -11.30 -22.85 18.35
CA LYS A 142 -10.12 -23.58 18.80
C LYS A 142 -8.89 -23.16 18.00
N VAL A 143 -7.84 -22.81 18.71
CA VAL A 143 -6.55 -22.39 18.15
C VAL A 143 -5.47 -23.33 18.65
N HIS A 144 -4.69 -23.85 17.75
CA HIS A 144 -3.49 -24.63 18.04
C HIS A 144 -2.26 -23.78 17.75
N ALA A 145 -1.19 -24.00 18.48
CA ALA A 145 0.07 -23.27 18.32
C ALA A 145 1.26 -24.23 18.36
N HIS A 146 2.26 -23.93 17.55
CA HIS A 146 3.57 -24.54 17.59
C HIS A 146 4.62 -23.41 17.58
N TYR A 147 5.49 -23.40 18.59
CA TYR A 147 6.52 -22.37 18.75
C TYR A 147 7.88 -22.94 18.38
N HIS A 148 8.61 -22.20 17.56
CA HIS A 148 9.96 -22.54 17.13
C HIS A 148 10.89 -21.32 17.28
N LYS A 149 12.20 -21.55 17.38
CA LYS A 149 13.21 -20.46 17.52
C LYS A 149 13.16 -19.43 16.39
N ASP A 150 12.67 -19.79 15.21
CA ASP A 150 12.63 -18.94 14.02
C ASP A 150 11.24 -18.34 13.75
N GLY A 151 10.23 -18.69 14.56
CA GLY A 151 8.86 -18.19 14.38
C GLY A 151 7.82 -19.01 15.11
N SER A 152 6.56 -18.60 15.00
CA SER A 152 5.41 -19.29 15.56
C SER A 152 4.44 -19.70 14.48
N PHE A 153 3.86 -20.86 14.60
CA PHE A 153 2.88 -21.38 13.67
C PHE A 153 1.56 -21.62 14.37
N PHE A 154 0.46 -21.12 13.82
CA PHE A 154 -0.87 -21.27 14.37
C PHE A 154 -1.80 -21.88 13.35
N TRP A 155 -2.75 -22.72 13.81
CA TRP A 155 -3.81 -23.22 12.94
C TRP A 155 -5.13 -23.34 13.69
N CYS A 156 -6.19 -23.14 12.94
CA CYS A 156 -7.55 -23.20 13.40
C CYS A 156 -8.49 -23.65 12.27
N GLN A 157 -9.73 -23.97 12.58
CA GLN A 157 -10.70 -24.49 11.63
C GLN A 157 -11.97 -23.64 11.65
N ARG A 158 -12.55 -23.37 10.47
CA ARG A 158 -13.86 -22.77 10.36
C ARG A 158 -14.93 -23.78 10.74
N ILE A 159 -15.59 -23.60 11.90
CA ILE A 159 -16.60 -24.52 12.42
C ILE A 159 -17.99 -23.90 12.31
N LYS A 160 -18.13 -22.60 12.61
CA LYS A 160 -19.41 -21.87 12.64
C LYS A 160 -19.36 -20.71 11.67
N ASP A 161 -20.53 -20.33 11.15
CA ASP A 161 -20.64 -19.13 10.35
C ASP A 161 -20.65 -17.88 11.22
N ARG A 162 -20.17 -16.78 10.65
CA ARG A 162 -20.19 -15.45 11.25
C ARG A 162 -20.40 -14.38 10.16
N PRO A 163 -20.99 -13.22 10.53
CA PRO A 163 -21.16 -12.12 9.57
C PRO A 163 -19.79 -11.53 9.18
N ARG A 164 -19.71 -11.04 7.96
CA ARG A 164 -18.53 -10.26 7.50
C ARG A 164 -18.43 -8.96 8.30
N ARG A 165 -17.21 -8.65 8.73
CA ARG A 165 -16.88 -7.38 9.38
C ARG A 165 -15.81 -6.68 8.57
N ARG A 166 -16.12 -5.47 8.10
CA ARG A 166 -15.15 -4.63 7.41
C ARG A 166 -14.47 -3.71 8.43
N HIS A 167 -13.15 -3.75 8.46
CA HIS A 167 -12.34 -2.87 9.30
C HIS A 167 -12.07 -1.58 8.54
N GLU A 168 -13.03 -0.67 8.60
CA GLU A 168 -12.88 0.66 8.01
C GLU A 168 -13.23 1.72 9.05
N ILE A 169 -12.53 2.82 9.00
CA ILE A 169 -12.77 3.98 9.86
C ILE A 169 -12.84 5.26 9.04
N THR A 170 -13.48 6.25 9.60
CA THR A 170 -13.56 7.57 9.00
C THR A 170 -12.82 8.55 9.88
N PHE A 171 -12.00 9.41 9.29
CA PHE A 171 -11.38 10.54 9.97
C PHE A 171 -11.73 11.85 9.26
N GLN A 172 -11.59 12.95 9.99
CA GLN A 172 -11.77 14.30 9.45
C GLN A 172 -10.45 15.06 9.55
N CYS A 173 -10.17 15.84 8.54
CA CYS A 173 -8.99 16.70 8.54
C CYS A 173 -9.23 17.98 7.74
N ARG A 174 -8.38 18.98 8.00
CA ARG A 174 -8.35 20.26 7.26
C ARG A 174 -6.91 20.70 7.08
N VAL A 175 -6.67 21.49 6.05
CA VAL A 175 -5.39 22.14 5.78
C VAL A 175 -5.59 23.65 5.93
N ASN A 176 -4.78 24.29 6.78
CA ASN A 176 -4.90 25.73 7.09
C ASN A 176 -6.33 26.11 7.51
N LYS A 177 -6.93 27.08 6.82
CA LYS A 177 -8.30 27.58 7.03
C LYS A 177 -9.32 26.94 6.09
N SER A 178 -8.96 25.83 5.38
CA SER A 178 -9.91 25.15 4.50
C SER A 178 -11.07 24.51 5.27
N GLU A 179 -12.10 24.12 4.56
CA GLU A 179 -13.17 23.31 5.12
C GLU A 179 -12.64 21.96 5.61
N SER A 180 -13.30 21.39 6.60
CA SER A 180 -12.98 20.06 7.11
C SER A 180 -13.54 19.00 6.16
N LEU A 181 -12.66 18.16 5.64
CA LEU A 181 -12.99 17.08 4.74
C LEU A 181 -13.04 15.75 5.50
N ARG A 182 -13.83 14.82 4.99
CA ARG A 182 -14.03 13.49 5.59
C ARG A 182 -13.47 12.41 4.69
N PHE A 183 -12.64 11.52 5.26
CA PHE A 183 -11.97 10.45 4.54
C PHE A 183 -12.26 9.10 5.16
N LEU A 184 -12.59 8.14 4.31
CA LEU A 184 -12.63 6.72 4.64
C LEU A 184 -11.21 6.15 4.56
N SER A 185 -10.85 5.31 5.52
CA SER A 185 -9.56 4.62 5.56
C SER A 185 -9.74 3.16 5.95
N ARG A 186 -8.89 2.29 5.41
CA ARG A 186 -8.91 0.84 5.66
C ARG A 186 -7.49 0.34 5.95
N PRO A 187 -7.35 -0.74 6.77
CA PRO A 187 -6.04 -1.33 7.05
C PRO A 187 -5.27 -1.71 5.78
N GLY A 188 -3.95 -1.61 5.84
CA GLY A 188 -3.06 -1.87 4.70
C GLY A 188 -2.95 -0.74 3.69
N THR A 189 -3.51 0.44 4.01
CA THR A 189 -3.25 1.67 3.28
C THR A 189 -2.43 2.62 4.15
N PHE A 190 -1.60 3.45 3.52
CA PHE A 190 -0.72 4.37 4.23
C PHE A 190 -1.51 5.28 5.18
N SER A 191 -0.99 5.46 6.41
CA SER A 191 -1.57 6.32 7.44
C SER A 191 -3.03 5.98 7.82
N TYR A 192 -3.30 4.67 8.07
CA TYR A 192 -4.62 4.20 8.44
C TYR A 192 -5.26 5.03 9.56
N GLY A 193 -6.43 5.60 9.25
CA GLY A 193 -7.29 6.30 10.20
C GLY A 193 -6.86 7.70 10.62
N GLN A 194 -5.87 8.29 9.98
CA GLN A 194 -5.41 9.64 10.27
C GLN A 194 -4.84 10.34 9.05
N PHE A 195 -4.77 11.67 9.11
CA PHE A 195 -4.02 12.43 8.12
C PHE A 195 -2.54 12.41 8.50
N ASP A 196 -1.68 11.98 7.56
CA ASP A 196 -0.24 12.00 7.74
C ASP A 196 0.29 13.43 7.87
N GLU A 197 1.17 13.69 8.84
CA GLU A 197 1.71 15.05 9.05
C GLU A 197 2.63 15.50 7.90
N GLY A 198 3.32 14.58 7.22
CA GLY A 198 4.07 14.91 6.00
C GLY A 198 3.12 15.24 4.84
N GLY A 199 2.03 14.49 4.68
CA GLY A 199 0.98 14.80 3.72
C GLY A 199 0.34 16.17 3.99
N ARG A 200 0.16 16.53 5.26
CA ARG A 200 -0.32 17.87 5.65
C ARG A 200 0.69 18.95 5.29
N ALA A 201 2.00 18.74 5.58
CA ALA A 201 3.05 19.67 5.20
C ALA A 201 3.10 19.90 3.68
N LEU A 202 2.97 18.80 2.91
CA LEU A 202 2.88 18.85 1.45
C LEU A 202 1.69 19.73 0.98
N CYS A 203 0.50 19.50 1.54
CA CYS A 203 -0.70 20.26 1.20
C CYS A 203 -0.60 21.75 1.57
N GLU A 204 0.14 22.10 2.63
CA GLU A 204 0.40 23.47 3.03
C GLU A 204 1.37 24.18 2.06
N ALA A 205 2.40 23.46 1.58
CA ALA A 205 3.44 24.03 0.72
C ALA A 205 3.09 24.06 -0.78
N MET A 206 2.28 23.09 -1.26
CA MET A 206 1.97 23.00 -2.70
C MET A 206 1.20 24.22 -3.18
N SER A 207 1.65 24.81 -4.27
CA SER A 207 0.92 25.84 -5.03
C SER A 207 0.33 25.21 -6.29
N ILE A 208 -0.98 25.32 -6.44
CA ILE A 208 -1.76 24.77 -7.55
C ILE A 208 -2.69 25.85 -8.02
N ARG A 209 -2.70 26.10 -9.33
CA ARG A 209 -3.54 27.13 -9.95
C ARG A 209 -4.89 26.56 -10.40
N PRO A 210 -5.91 27.39 -10.46
CA PRO A 210 -7.20 26.98 -11.02
C PRO A 210 -7.05 26.41 -12.43
N GLY A 211 -7.68 25.26 -12.66
CA GLY A 211 -7.68 24.57 -13.96
C GLY A 211 -6.53 23.60 -14.20
N GLU A 212 -5.54 23.52 -13.30
CA GLU A 212 -4.40 22.61 -13.47
C GLU A 212 -4.79 21.13 -13.34
N HIS A 213 -4.10 20.29 -14.12
CA HIS A 213 -4.16 18.83 -14.02
C HIS A 213 -3.05 18.34 -13.09
N VAL A 214 -3.43 17.79 -11.95
CA VAL A 214 -2.53 17.32 -10.90
C VAL A 214 -2.45 15.80 -10.88
N LEU A 215 -1.23 15.25 -10.75
CA LEU A 215 -0.95 13.85 -10.50
C LEU A 215 -0.55 13.66 -9.02
N ASP A 216 -1.28 12.82 -8.29
CA ASP A 216 -0.94 12.38 -6.94
C ASP A 216 -0.30 10.99 -7.03
N ILE A 217 1.05 10.93 -6.90
CA ILE A 217 1.83 9.70 -7.02
C ILE A 217 1.95 9.03 -5.65
N GLY A 218 1.51 7.76 -5.55
CA GLY A 218 1.41 7.07 -4.27
C GLY A 218 0.31 7.68 -3.42
N CYS A 219 -0.86 7.85 -4.00
CA CYS A 219 -1.95 8.67 -3.44
C CYS A 219 -2.55 8.13 -2.12
N GLY A 220 -2.30 6.85 -1.77
CA GLY A 220 -2.91 6.24 -0.60
C GLY A 220 -4.44 6.32 -0.65
N CYS A 221 -5.08 6.76 0.42
CA CYS A 221 -6.54 6.98 0.43
C CYS A 221 -7.00 8.28 -0.28
N GLY A 222 -6.10 8.99 -0.99
CA GLY A 222 -6.42 10.13 -1.83
C GLY A 222 -6.46 11.48 -1.10
N THR A 223 -6.01 11.56 0.15
CA THR A 223 -6.12 12.77 0.97
C THR A 223 -5.43 13.98 0.32
N ASN A 224 -4.17 13.82 -0.13
CA ASN A 224 -3.40 14.92 -0.73
C ASN A 224 -4.02 15.38 -2.05
N GLY A 225 -4.42 14.44 -2.92
CA GLY A 225 -5.05 14.76 -4.20
C GLY A 225 -6.39 15.47 -4.06
N VAL A 226 -7.21 15.12 -3.04
CA VAL A 226 -8.47 15.84 -2.78
C VAL A 226 -8.20 17.28 -2.36
N PHE A 227 -7.21 17.54 -1.49
CA PHE A 227 -6.81 18.92 -1.15
C PHE A 227 -6.18 19.66 -2.34
N ALA A 228 -5.46 18.94 -3.21
CA ALA A 228 -4.94 19.48 -4.47
C ALA A 228 -6.08 19.94 -5.39
N TRP A 229 -7.13 19.13 -5.51
CA TRP A 229 -8.31 19.50 -6.30
C TRP A 229 -9.04 20.73 -5.75
N GLN A 230 -9.14 20.89 -4.43
CA GLN A 230 -9.71 22.12 -3.85
C GLN A 230 -9.01 23.39 -4.34
N LYS A 231 -7.68 23.31 -4.55
CA LYS A 231 -6.89 24.43 -5.10
C LYS A 231 -7.06 24.57 -6.61
N ALA A 232 -7.06 23.45 -7.36
CA ALA A 232 -7.27 23.45 -8.81
C ALA A 232 -8.68 23.88 -9.21
N GLY A 233 -9.66 23.73 -8.32
CA GLY A 233 -11.06 24.09 -8.55
C GLY A 233 -11.78 23.19 -9.55
N PRO A 234 -13.05 23.49 -9.89
CA PRO A 234 -13.92 22.61 -10.68
C PRO A 234 -13.45 22.40 -12.12
N ASN A 235 -12.63 23.31 -12.66
CA ASN A 235 -12.04 23.18 -14.00
C ASN A 235 -10.72 22.41 -14.00
N GLY A 236 -10.15 22.11 -12.82
CA GLY A 236 -8.96 21.29 -12.67
C GLY A 236 -9.27 19.79 -12.78
N LYS A 237 -8.22 18.98 -12.88
CA LYS A 237 -8.34 17.52 -12.89
C LYS A 237 -7.33 16.90 -11.91
N ILE A 238 -7.72 15.83 -11.22
CA ILE A 238 -6.81 15.04 -10.39
C ILE A 238 -6.71 13.63 -10.93
N THR A 239 -5.49 13.14 -11.09
CA THR A 239 -5.20 11.73 -11.32
C THR A 239 -4.55 11.15 -10.08
N PHE A 240 -5.22 10.19 -9.47
CA PHE A 240 -4.70 9.41 -8.33
C PHE A 240 -4.00 8.17 -8.85
N MET A 241 -2.75 7.95 -8.46
CA MET A 241 -2.00 6.74 -8.82
C MET A 241 -1.42 6.06 -7.59
N ASP A 242 -1.62 4.75 -7.47
CA ASP A 242 -1.02 3.91 -6.42
C ASP A 242 -0.83 2.49 -6.94
N SER A 243 0.15 1.76 -6.40
CA SER A 243 0.33 0.33 -6.66
C SER A 243 -0.62 -0.55 -5.83
N ASN A 244 -1.12 -0.03 -4.71
CA ASN A 244 -2.06 -0.72 -3.84
C ASN A 244 -3.50 -0.53 -4.33
N VAL A 245 -4.13 -1.60 -4.81
CA VAL A 245 -5.50 -1.52 -5.38
C VAL A 245 -6.56 -1.15 -4.35
N ARG A 246 -6.33 -1.43 -3.05
CA ARG A 246 -7.20 -0.96 -1.95
C ARG A 246 -7.09 0.55 -1.77
N ALA A 247 -5.90 1.11 -1.89
CA ALA A 247 -5.67 2.55 -1.86
C ALA A 247 -6.42 3.25 -3.01
N ILE A 248 -6.32 2.74 -4.21
CA ILE A 248 -7.04 3.24 -5.39
C ILE A 248 -8.57 3.21 -5.19
N GLN A 249 -9.11 2.13 -4.63
CA GLN A 249 -10.54 2.05 -4.32
C GLN A 249 -10.95 3.14 -3.31
N LEU A 250 -10.13 3.36 -2.28
CA LEU A 250 -10.38 4.40 -1.27
C LEU A 250 -10.23 5.80 -1.84
N ALA A 251 -9.21 6.06 -2.66
CA ALA A 251 -9.02 7.36 -3.32
C ALA A 251 -10.26 7.74 -4.15
N LYS A 252 -10.82 6.78 -4.90
CA LYS A 252 -12.07 6.98 -5.64
C LYS A 252 -13.23 7.35 -4.72
N LEU A 253 -13.50 6.53 -3.69
CA LEU A 253 -14.61 6.77 -2.75
C LEU A 253 -14.46 8.11 -2.01
N ASN A 254 -13.24 8.47 -1.63
CA ASN A 254 -12.95 9.72 -0.93
C ASN A 254 -13.05 10.95 -1.85
N ALA A 255 -12.64 10.83 -3.11
CA ALA A 255 -12.84 11.88 -4.10
C ALA A 255 -14.33 12.15 -4.32
N GLU A 256 -15.13 11.11 -4.55
CA GLU A 256 -16.59 11.19 -4.72
C GLU A 256 -17.27 11.80 -3.46
N ALA A 257 -16.91 11.32 -2.26
CA ALA A 257 -17.48 11.77 -1.00
C ALA A 257 -17.16 13.25 -0.65
N ASN A 258 -16.06 13.78 -1.19
CA ASN A 258 -15.64 15.18 -1.01
C ASN A 258 -15.96 16.06 -2.24
N GLY A 259 -16.80 15.59 -3.15
CA GLY A 259 -17.34 16.39 -4.26
C GLY A 259 -16.34 16.66 -5.39
N VAL A 260 -15.27 15.87 -5.50
CA VAL A 260 -14.33 15.96 -6.64
C VAL A 260 -15.04 15.50 -7.90
N THR A 261 -15.25 16.40 -8.85
CA THR A 261 -16.08 16.11 -10.05
C THR A 261 -15.27 15.67 -11.27
N ASN A 262 -13.98 16.00 -11.32
CA ASN A 262 -13.11 15.69 -12.44
C ASN A 262 -11.84 14.97 -11.94
N PHE A 263 -11.92 13.65 -11.89
CA PHE A 263 -10.79 12.84 -11.45
C PHE A 263 -10.69 11.51 -12.18
N GLU A 264 -9.53 10.89 -12.05
CA GLU A 264 -9.20 9.59 -12.58
C GLU A 264 -8.39 8.82 -11.52
N VAL A 265 -8.57 7.51 -11.47
CA VAL A 265 -7.82 6.62 -10.57
C VAL A 265 -7.10 5.54 -11.38
N ILE A 266 -5.82 5.32 -11.09
CA ILE A 266 -4.96 4.40 -11.85
C ILE A 266 -4.22 3.48 -10.87
N ALA A 267 -4.55 2.20 -10.93
CA ALA A 267 -3.78 1.17 -10.23
C ALA A 267 -2.54 0.82 -11.08
N SER A 268 -1.37 1.26 -10.65
CA SER A 268 -0.13 1.03 -11.39
C SER A 268 1.08 1.09 -10.48
N ALA A 269 1.98 0.12 -10.61
CA ALA A 269 3.29 0.12 -9.97
C ALA A 269 4.35 0.90 -10.76
N THR A 270 4.12 1.18 -12.04
CA THR A 270 5.12 1.73 -12.96
C THR A 270 4.69 3.02 -13.66
N GLY A 271 3.48 3.50 -13.40
CA GLY A 271 2.88 4.60 -14.18
C GLY A 271 2.39 4.19 -15.57
N LYS A 272 2.31 2.89 -15.86
CA LYS A 272 1.75 2.39 -17.12
C LYS A 272 0.31 2.88 -17.30
N GLY A 273 0.02 3.41 -18.47
CA GLY A 273 -1.28 4.00 -18.79
C GLY A 273 -1.34 5.53 -18.65
N LEU A 274 -0.32 6.15 -18.04
CA LEU A 274 -0.19 7.61 -17.99
C LEU A 274 0.52 8.13 -19.26
N THR A 275 0.09 9.29 -19.72
CA THR A 275 0.72 9.98 -20.85
C THR A 275 1.88 10.82 -20.35
N PRO A 276 3.11 10.65 -20.87
CA PRO A 276 4.23 11.51 -20.52
C PRO A 276 3.94 13.00 -20.83
N ARG A 277 4.50 13.88 -20.00
CA ARG A 277 4.40 15.35 -20.15
C ARG A 277 2.97 15.88 -20.27
N SER A 278 2.03 15.28 -19.51
CA SER A 278 0.60 15.66 -19.57
C SER A 278 0.10 16.37 -18.32
N PHE A 279 0.86 16.36 -17.23
CA PHE A 279 0.45 16.95 -15.96
C PHE A 279 1.09 18.33 -15.74
N ASP A 280 0.29 19.28 -15.23
CA ASP A 280 0.77 20.59 -14.84
C ASP A 280 1.53 20.53 -13.51
N VAL A 281 1.06 19.66 -12.61
CA VAL A 281 1.65 19.48 -11.29
C VAL A 281 1.72 18.00 -10.95
N ALA A 282 2.82 17.55 -10.34
CA ALA A 282 2.90 16.28 -9.62
C ALA A 282 3.10 16.53 -8.14
N ILE A 283 2.46 15.72 -7.29
CA ILE A 283 2.65 15.72 -5.84
C ILE A 283 3.01 14.31 -5.37
N ALA A 284 3.87 14.20 -4.36
CA ALA A 284 4.31 12.93 -3.82
C ALA A 284 4.55 12.98 -2.31
N ASN A 285 3.99 12.00 -1.59
CA ASN A 285 4.24 11.76 -0.17
C ASN A 285 4.74 10.32 0.01
N PRO A 286 5.99 10.01 -0.36
CA PRO A 286 6.51 8.66 -0.29
C PRO A 286 6.64 8.18 1.16
N PRO A 287 6.57 6.86 1.44
CA PRO A 287 6.76 6.32 2.78
C PRO A 287 8.19 6.60 3.26
N TYR A 288 8.34 7.26 4.41
CA TYR A 288 9.63 7.77 4.94
C TYR A 288 10.64 6.69 5.32
N PHE A 289 10.17 5.46 5.51
CA PHE A 289 11.02 4.29 5.81
C PHE A 289 11.35 3.48 4.55
N ALA A 290 10.85 3.92 3.41
CA ALA A 290 11.16 3.28 2.15
C ALA A 290 12.62 3.56 1.78
N ASN A 291 13.28 2.54 1.24
CA ASN A 291 14.63 2.66 0.71
C ASN A 291 14.71 3.83 -0.27
N HIS A 292 15.90 4.45 -0.40
CA HIS A 292 16.26 5.44 -1.40
C HIS A 292 15.61 5.21 -2.79
N SER A 293 15.45 3.96 -3.20
CA SER A 293 14.84 3.55 -4.47
C SER A 293 13.38 4.00 -4.68
N ILE A 294 12.55 4.12 -3.62
CA ILE A 294 11.16 4.57 -3.79
C ILE A 294 11.10 6.08 -4.00
N GLY A 295 11.89 6.85 -3.24
CA GLY A 295 12.02 8.29 -3.46
C GLY A 295 12.54 8.60 -4.86
N GLN A 296 13.57 7.91 -5.30
CA GLN A 296 14.11 8.00 -6.66
C GLN A 296 13.03 7.70 -7.70
N TYR A 297 12.31 6.61 -7.57
CA TYR A 297 11.22 6.25 -8.47
C TYR A 297 10.17 7.38 -8.60
N PHE A 298 9.76 7.99 -7.49
CA PHE A 298 8.77 9.07 -7.52
C PHE A 298 9.31 10.32 -8.22
N ILE A 299 10.57 10.66 -8.00
CA ILE A 299 11.23 11.79 -8.67
C ILE A 299 11.34 11.52 -10.19
N GLU A 300 11.84 10.34 -10.59
CA GLU A 300 11.97 9.95 -12.01
C GLU A 300 10.60 9.96 -12.72
N LYS A 301 9.56 9.40 -12.09
CA LYS A 301 8.20 9.40 -12.64
C LYS A 301 7.60 10.79 -12.73
N SER A 302 7.81 11.63 -11.74
CA SER A 302 7.37 13.02 -11.82
C SER A 302 8.01 13.74 -13.00
N ARG A 303 9.32 13.55 -13.22
CA ARG A 303 10.05 14.15 -14.34
C ARG A 303 9.54 13.67 -15.71
N GLU A 304 9.19 12.40 -15.82
CA GLU A 304 8.63 11.81 -17.03
C GLU A 304 7.23 12.38 -17.36
N LEU A 305 6.40 12.56 -16.32
CA LEU A 305 4.97 12.77 -16.47
C LEU A 305 4.54 14.24 -16.46
N ILE A 306 5.28 15.14 -15.77
CA ILE A 306 4.96 16.57 -15.81
C ILE A 306 5.34 17.20 -17.14
N LYS A 307 4.64 18.27 -17.50
CA LYS A 307 4.97 19.13 -18.64
C LYS A 307 6.35 19.76 -18.45
N PRO A 308 7.00 20.23 -19.52
CA PRO A 308 8.32 20.92 -19.40
C PRO A 308 8.31 22.14 -18.47
N ASP A 309 7.16 22.81 -18.37
CA ASP A 309 6.89 23.96 -17.53
C ASP A 309 6.08 23.61 -16.26
N GLY A 310 5.90 22.31 -15.98
CA GLY A 310 5.16 21.79 -14.84
C GLY A 310 5.89 21.94 -13.52
N SER A 311 5.18 21.75 -12.43
CA SER A 311 5.70 21.82 -11.06
C SER A 311 5.71 20.45 -10.39
N PHE A 312 6.63 20.26 -9.43
CA PHE A 312 6.70 19.04 -8.62
C PHE A 312 6.90 19.37 -7.15
N PHE A 313 6.11 18.75 -6.29
CA PHE A 313 6.16 18.90 -4.83
C PHE A 313 6.30 17.53 -4.17
N MET A 314 7.30 17.36 -3.32
CA MET A 314 7.57 16.12 -2.62
C MET A 314 7.90 16.38 -1.16
N VAL A 315 7.31 15.63 -0.24
CA VAL A 315 7.67 15.69 1.18
C VAL A 315 8.65 14.57 1.54
N THR A 316 9.65 14.90 2.37
CA THR A 316 10.69 13.93 2.78
C THR A 316 11.23 14.21 4.19
N LYS A 317 11.82 13.19 4.81
CA LYS A 317 12.69 13.30 6.00
C LYS A 317 14.19 13.16 5.66
N GLN A 318 14.51 12.94 4.40
CA GLN A 318 15.89 12.75 3.90
C GLN A 318 16.19 13.76 2.78
N PRO A 319 16.16 15.08 3.08
CA PRO A 319 16.19 16.11 2.04
C PRO A 319 17.47 16.08 1.22
N ASN A 320 18.65 15.87 1.82
CA ASN A 320 19.93 15.96 1.12
C ASN A 320 20.02 14.97 -0.06
N GLU A 321 19.59 13.72 0.15
CA GLU A 321 19.63 12.71 -0.90
C GLU A 321 18.61 13.02 -2.02
N MET A 322 17.43 13.47 -1.65
CA MET A 322 16.36 13.77 -2.60
C MET A 322 16.65 15.03 -3.42
N VAL A 323 17.24 16.05 -2.82
CA VAL A 323 17.71 17.26 -3.53
C VAL A 323 18.72 16.91 -4.61
N GLN A 324 19.69 16.06 -4.29
CA GLN A 324 20.69 15.63 -5.28
C GLN A 324 20.02 14.91 -6.45
N LEU A 325 19.15 13.93 -6.18
CA LEU A 325 18.40 13.20 -7.23
C LEU A 325 17.54 14.11 -8.09
N MET A 326 16.83 15.06 -7.49
CA MET A 326 16.03 16.03 -8.23
C MET A 326 16.91 16.91 -9.12
N SER A 327 18.03 17.41 -8.59
CA SER A 327 18.97 18.25 -9.33
C SER A 327 19.62 17.51 -10.51
N ASP A 328 20.00 16.24 -10.33
CA ASP A 328 20.56 15.38 -11.38
C ASP A 328 19.57 15.16 -12.54
N LEU A 329 18.26 15.21 -12.26
CA LEU A 329 17.20 15.13 -13.27
C LEU A 329 16.76 16.50 -13.81
N GLY A 330 17.49 17.56 -13.47
CA GLY A 330 17.28 18.91 -13.99
C GLY A 330 16.09 19.65 -13.37
N PHE A 331 15.72 19.30 -12.14
CA PHE A 331 14.82 20.12 -11.34
C PHE A 331 15.62 21.26 -10.68
N ASP A 332 15.04 22.45 -10.65
CA ASP A 332 15.50 23.54 -9.80
C ASP A 332 14.77 23.43 -8.46
N VAL A 333 15.51 23.12 -7.39
CA VAL A 333 14.94 22.63 -6.14
C VAL A 333 14.98 23.71 -5.04
N GLU A 334 13.84 24.01 -4.52
CA GLU A 334 13.67 24.80 -3.29
C GLU A 334 13.21 23.85 -2.16
N GLY A 335 13.50 24.19 -0.90
CA GLY A 335 13.08 23.44 0.27
C GLY A 335 12.39 24.34 1.30
N ALA A 336 11.33 23.82 1.93
CA ALA A 336 10.68 24.46 3.07
C ALA A 336 10.50 23.45 4.22
N GLU A 337 10.89 23.86 5.43
CA GLU A 337 10.69 23.06 6.64
C GLU A 337 9.29 23.33 7.21
N LEU A 338 8.45 22.30 7.23
CA LEU A 338 7.08 22.34 7.73
C LEU A 338 6.79 21.09 8.57
N ARG A 339 6.30 21.26 9.78
CA ARG A 339 5.85 20.17 10.66
C ARG A 339 6.93 19.11 10.94
N GLY A 340 8.22 19.49 10.90
CA GLY A 340 9.34 18.54 11.06
C GLY A 340 9.62 17.68 9.83
N TYR A 341 9.15 18.11 8.68
CA TYR A 341 9.43 17.54 7.36
C TYR A 341 9.99 18.62 6.44
N THR A 342 10.75 18.20 5.45
CA THR A 342 11.16 19.07 4.34
C THR A 342 10.23 18.85 3.15
N VAL A 343 9.59 19.88 2.66
CA VAL A 343 8.90 19.85 1.36
C VAL A 343 9.86 20.37 0.31
N LEU A 344 10.26 19.50 -0.61
CA LEU A 344 11.06 19.86 -1.77
C LEU A 344 10.14 20.27 -2.91
N MET A 345 10.49 21.36 -3.59
CA MET A 345 9.64 22.00 -4.58
C MET A 345 10.44 22.35 -5.81
N HIS A 346 9.95 21.92 -6.96
CA HIS A 346 10.29 22.50 -8.26
C HIS A 346 9.08 23.23 -8.78
N ARG A 347 9.22 24.53 -9.04
CA ARG A 347 8.15 25.35 -9.59
C ARG A 347 8.41 25.66 -11.05
N GLY A 348 7.45 25.37 -11.89
CA GLY A 348 7.47 25.82 -13.28
C GLY A 348 7.44 27.36 -13.38
N PRO A 349 7.82 27.92 -14.57
CA PRO A 349 7.95 29.37 -14.75
C PRO A 349 6.71 30.18 -14.35
N ALA A 350 5.52 29.69 -14.69
CA ALA A 350 4.28 30.38 -14.36
C ALA A 350 3.98 30.41 -12.86
N ALA A 351 4.27 29.32 -12.12
CA ALA A 351 4.11 29.29 -10.66
C ALA A 351 5.10 30.20 -9.92
N ARG A 352 6.27 30.51 -10.51
CA ARG A 352 7.24 31.46 -9.97
C ARG A 352 6.77 32.89 -10.14
N GLN A 353 6.23 33.25 -11.30
CA GLN A 353 5.69 34.58 -11.57
C GLN A 353 4.59 34.96 -10.60
N ASP A 354 3.68 34.04 -10.27
CA ASP A 354 2.60 34.27 -9.31
C ASP A 354 3.13 34.54 -7.89
N MET A 355 4.26 33.97 -7.51
CA MET A 355 4.90 34.25 -6.21
C MET A 355 5.54 35.64 -6.15
N GLU A 356 6.25 36.04 -7.21
CA GLU A 356 6.87 37.35 -7.32
C GLU A 356 5.82 38.50 -7.33
N ALA A 357 4.66 38.23 -7.94
CA ALA A 357 3.56 39.19 -7.98
C ALA A 357 2.83 39.36 -6.62
N ASN A 358 2.97 38.41 -5.69
CA ASN A 358 2.33 38.41 -4.37
C ASN A 358 3.28 38.79 -3.21
N GLN A 359 4.54 39.12 -3.49
CA GLN A 359 5.51 39.69 -2.57
C GLN A 359 5.54 41.22 -2.69
#